data_35d24c6537e819d25f3c278252923b0f
#
_entry.id   35d24c6537e819d25f3c278252923b0f
#
_cell.length_a   1.000
_cell.length_b   1.000
_cell.length_c   1.000
_cell.angle_alpha   90.00
_cell.angle_beta   90.00
_cell.angle_gamma   90.00
#
_symmetry.space_group_name_H-M   'P 1'
#
loop_
_entity.id
_entity.type
_entity.pdbx_description
1 polymer ?
#
loop_
_entity_poly.entity_id
_entity_poly.type
_entity_poly.pdbx_seq_one_letter_code
_entity_poly.pdbx_strand_id
1 'polypeptide(L)'
;MEFGICFKGFVSPERARYLVRQAEVGGFTYCWFYDSHILWRDCYAAIAMCMEHTKKIRFGPCVTNPIVRDWSVAGSMFAGLALQSGGRFDIGLGRGDSSMRVMGKKPANLARVAEFTQKIKAMTLGEEVNYDGCPEPVQLRWSAGYEIPVWIAAYGPKALATAGEYADGVILQIAEPTLIRWFTKQCHIAGKAAGKDMSEFRVMSAAPAYFGTMDECIEATKWFPAMVGNHVADIVEKYGSDTDEVPNSLTSYIKKRRGYDYKKHGESDNEYLDFITPEIVKSFGVLGNLDDHISKLTELEAAGMTQFNIYLDNGKEEEIIANYAEHIIPEFSDIARHSK
;
A
#
# COMPACT_ATOMS: atom_id res chain seq x y z
N MET A 1 -6.74 14.68 -5.37
CA MET A 1 -6.11 13.55 -4.65
C MET A 1 -7.15 12.49 -4.32
N GLU A 2 -6.81 11.18 -4.37
CA GLU A 2 -7.71 10.09 -4.02
C GLU A 2 -7.51 9.64 -2.56
N PHE A 3 -8.54 9.04 -1.96
CA PHE A 3 -8.50 8.53 -0.60
C PHE A 3 -8.88 7.06 -0.55
N GLY A 4 -8.13 6.29 0.21
CA GLY A 4 -8.35 4.88 0.43
C GLY A 4 -8.38 4.52 1.91
N ILE A 5 -8.94 3.36 2.21
CA ILE A 5 -8.89 2.72 3.53
C ILE A 5 -8.22 1.36 3.41
N CYS A 6 -7.56 0.91 4.46
CA CYS A 6 -6.89 -0.38 4.50
C CYS A 6 -7.21 -1.14 5.78
N PHE A 7 -7.56 -2.42 5.65
CA PHE A 7 -7.88 -3.29 6.76
C PHE A 7 -6.86 -4.40 6.95
N LYS A 8 -6.53 -4.68 8.22
CA LYS A 8 -5.96 -5.96 8.61
C LYS A 8 -7.04 -7.07 8.54
N GLY A 9 -6.62 -8.28 8.29
CA GLY A 9 -7.52 -9.42 8.15
C GLY A 9 -8.23 -9.89 9.43
N PHE A 10 -8.16 -9.14 10.54
CA PHE A 10 -8.91 -9.43 11.77
C PHE A 10 -10.33 -8.84 11.75
N VAL A 11 -10.60 -7.85 10.89
CA VAL A 11 -11.93 -7.29 10.78
C VAL A 11 -12.94 -8.38 10.37
N SER A 12 -14.09 -8.46 11.04
CA SER A 12 -15.12 -9.42 10.64
C SER A 12 -15.70 -9.05 9.27
N PRO A 13 -16.21 -10.02 8.50
CA PRO A 13 -16.83 -9.73 7.20
C PRO A 13 -17.97 -8.71 7.28
N GLU A 14 -18.78 -8.78 8.32
CA GLU A 14 -19.89 -7.85 8.56
C GLU A 14 -19.37 -6.44 8.84
N ARG A 15 -18.35 -6.33 9.67
CA ARG A 15 -17.71 -5.06 10.02
C ARG A 15 -17.03 -4.44 8.81
N ALA A 16 -16.30 -5.24 8.02
CA ALA A 16 -15.65 -4.77 6.80
C ALA A 16 -16.68 -4.20 5.81
N ARG A 17 -17.77 -4.94 5.53
CA ARG A 17 -18.86 -4.48 4.65
C ARG A 17 -19.48 -3.17 5.14
N TYR A 18 -19.73 -3.07 6.43
CA TYR A 18 -20.29 -1.87 7.02
C TYR A 18 -19.37 -0.65 6.79
N LEU A 19 -18.10 -0.75 7.18
CA LEU A 19 -17.13 0.34 7.05
C LEU A 19 -16.85 0.71 5.60
N VAL A 20 -16.74 -0.27 4.70
CA VAL A 20 -16.52 -0.03 3.27
C VAL A 20 -17.69 0.73 2.64
N ARG A 21 -18.94 0.40 3.02
CA ARG A 21 -20.10 1.15 2.55
C ARG A 21 -20.12 2.59 3.07
N GLN A 22 -19.76 2.80 4.33
CA GLN A 22 -19.62 4.16 4.87
C GLN A 22 -18.54 4.94 4.12
N ALA A 23 -17.39 4.32 3.87
CA ALA A 23 -16.33 4.93 3.10
C ALA A 23 -16.74 5.27 1.66
N GLU A 24 -17.42 4.36 0.95
CA GLU A 24 -17.90 4.63 -0.42
C GLU A 24 -18.89 5.82 -0.44
N VAL A 25 -19.84 5.87 0.49
CA VAL A 25 -20.79 6.99 0.63
C VAL A 25 -20.05 8.29 0.98
N GLY A 26 -19.00 8.20 1.79
CA GLY A 26 -18.14 9.31 2.18
C GLY A 26 -17.15 9.79 1.12
N GLY A 27 -17.14 9.18 -0.08
CA GLY A 27 -16.30 9.62 -1.19
C GLY A 27 -14.91 8.98 -1.25
N PHE A 28 -14.61 7.98 -0.43
CA PHE A 28 -13.42 7.17 -0.59
C PHE A 28 -13.48 6.38 -1.89
N THR A 29 -12.36 6.31 -2.59
CA THR A 29 -12.25 5.67 -3.91
C THR A 29 -11.59 4.30 -3.87
N TYR A 30 -10.87 3.96 -2.79
CA TYR A 30 -10.16 2.69 -2.63
C TYR A 30 -10.40 2.02 -1.28
N CYS A 31 -10.42 0.69 -1.31
CA CYS A 31 -10.40 -0.16 -0.12
C CYS A 31 -9.37 -1.29 -0.31
N TRP A 32 -8.39 -1.35 0.56
CA TRP A 32 -7.29 -2.28 0.50
C TRP A 32 -7.32 -3.26 1.67
N PHE A 33 -6.76 -4.46 1.47
CA PHE A 33 -6.68 -5.50 2.50
C PHE A 33 -5.27 -6.07 2.57
N TYR A 34 -4.78 -6.33 3.78
CA TYR A 34 -3.51 -7.02 3.97
C TYR A 34 -3.59 -8.47 3.47
N ASP A 35 -2.53 -8.96 2.80
CA ASP A 35 -2.40 -10.34 2.36
C ASP A 35 -1.17 -11.02 2.98
N SER A 36 -1.31 -11.46 4.23
CA SER A 36 -0.35 -12.33 4.93
C SER A 36 -1.09 -13.53 5.52
N HIS A 37 -1.22 -14.56 4.72
CA HIS A 37 -2.11 -15.73 4.91
C HIS A 37 -1.89 -16.54 6.19
N ILE A 38 -0.74 -16.40 6.87
CA ILE A 38 -0.48 -17.03 8.18
C ILE A 38 -0.91 -16.12 9.33
N LEU A 39 -0.80 -14.81 9.14
CA LEU A 39 -1.12 -13.83 10.18
C LEU A 39 -2.61 -13.47 10.20
N TRP A 40 -3.26 -13.43 9.03
CA TRP A 40 -4.61 -12.94 8.87
C TRP A 40 -5.46 -13.84 7.96
N ARG A 41 -6.78 -13.63 8.02
CA ARG A 41 -7.74 -14.29 7.15
C ARG A 41 -7.47 -13.96 5.68
N ASP A 42 -7.94 -14.83 4.78
CA ASP A 42 -7.83 -14.59 3.34
C ASP A 42 -8.51 -13.27 2.94
N CYS A 43 -7.75 -12.39 2.29
CA CYS A 43 -8.24 -11.07 1.91
C CYS A 43 -9.16 -11.10 0.69
N TYR A 44 -8.99 -12.07 -0.21
CA TYR A 44 -9.76 -12.12 -1.46
C TYR A 44 -11.21 -12.51 -1.24
N ALA A 45 -11.47 -13.37 -0.26
CA ALA A 45 -12.84 -13.66 0.18
C ALA A 45 -13.52 -12.42 0.76
N ALA A 46 -12.79 -11.62 1.58
CA ALA A 46 -13.31 -10.37 2.12
C ALA A 46 -13.54 -9.31 1.01
N ILE A 47 -12.62 -9.20 0.06
CA ILE A 47 -12.73 -8.32 -1.10
C ILE A 47 -13.99 -8.67 -1.91
N ALA A 48 -14.17 -9.94 -2.28
CA ALA A 48 -15.33 -10.38 -3.06
C ALA A 48 -16.65 -10.05 -2.37
N MET A 49 -16.76 -10.29 -1.05
CA MET A 49 -17.96 -9.94 -0.27
C MET A 49 -18.22 -8.43 -0.22
N CYS A 50 -17.18 -7.61 -0.09
CA CYS A 50 -17.34 -6.15 -0.07
C CYS A 50 -17.73 -5.59 -1.44
N MET A 51 -17.19 -6.16 -2.52
CA MET A 51 -17.49 -5.76 -3.91
C MET A 51 -18.99 -5.85 -4.25
N GLU A 52 -19.68 -6.90 -3.76
CA GLU A 52 -21.12 -7.08 -4.00
C GLU A 52 -21.99 -5.99 -3.36
N HIS A 53 -21.49 -5.36 -2.31
CA HIS A 53 -22.24 -4.34 -1.56
C HIS A 53 -21.86 -2.89 -1.91
N THR A 54 -21.01 -2.72 -2.94
CA THR A 54 -20.50 -1.41 -3.38
C THR A 54 -20.58 -1.27 -4.91
N LYS A 55 -20.48 -0.03 -5.42
CA LYS A 55 -20.62 0.25 -6.85
C LYS A 55 -19.48 1.04 -7.47
N LYS A 56 -18.73 1.80 -6.67
CA LYS A 56 -17.72 2.75 -7.15
C LYS A 56 -16.33 2.47 -6.60
N ILE A 57 -16.22 2.14 -5.31
CA ILE A 57 -14.95 1.93 -4.62
C ILE A 57 -14.17 0.77 -5.26
N ARG A 58 -12.89 0.96 -5.47
CA ARG A 58 -11.95 -0.03 -6.01
C ARG A 58 -11.36 -0.85 -4.87
N PHE A 59 -10.94 -2.07 -5.17
CA PHE A 59 -10.42 -3.00 -4.18
C PHE A 59 -9.07 -3.58 -4.59
N GLY A 60 -8.26 -3.96 -3.60
CA GLY A 60 -7.04 -4.71 -3.86
C GLY A 60 -6.35 -5.22 -2.60
N PRO A 61 -5.41 -6.16 -2.75
CA PRO A 61 -4.49 -6.51 -1.67
C PRO A 61 -3.46 -5.39 -1.48
N CYS A 62 -3.11 -5.08 -0.25
CA CYS A 62 -2.02 -4.14 0.08
C CYS A 62 -1.11 -4.73 1.17
N VAL A 63 -0.19 -5.62 0.79
CA VAL A 63 0.16 -6.07 -0.56
C VAL A 63 0.22 -7.59 -0.62
N THR A 64 -0.06 -8.16 -1.80
CA THR A 64 0.26 -9.55 -2.10
C THR A 64 1.74 -9.73 -2.47
N ASN A 65 2.16 -10.96 -2.80
CA ASN A 65 3.54 -11.24 -3.17
C ASN A 65 3.66 -12.41 -4.17
N PRO A 66 4.77 -12.53 -4.92
CA PRO A 66 4.93 -13.50 -5.99
C PRO A 66 5.37 -14.90 -5.54
N ILE A 67 5.29 -15.23 -4.23
CA ILE A 67 5.79 -16.49 -3.70
C ILE A 67 4.66 -17.40 -3.20
N VAL A 68 3.68 -16.82 -2.47
CA VAL A 68 2.67 -17.62 -1.77
C VAL A 68 1.60 -18.22 -2.70
N ARG A 69 1.47 -17.68 -3.91
CA ARG A 69 0.58 -18.19 -4.95
C ARG A 69 1.32 -18.27 -6.27
N ASP A 70 1.13 -19.34 -7.02
CA ASP A 70 1.57 -19.40 -8.40
C ASP A 70 0.93 -18.25 -9.19
N TRP A 71 1.69 -17.65 -10.12
CA TRP A 71 1.22 -16.49 -10.88
C TRP A 71 -0.03 -16.83 -11.74
N SER A 72 -0.18 -18.08 -12.21
CA SER A 72 -1.34 -18.50 -12.97
C SER A 72 -2.61 -18.56 -12.10
N VAL A 73 -2.47 -19.04 -10.87
CA VAL A 73 -3.57 -19.07 -9.87
C VAL A 73 -3.94 -17.65 -9.44
N ALA A 74 -2.93 -16.82 -9.18
CA ALA A 74 -3.15 -15.42 -8.81
C ALA A 74 -3.82 -14.64 -9.95
N GLY A 75 -3.34 -14.79 -11.20
CA GLY A 75 -3.90 -14.14 -12.37
C GLY A 75 -5.35 -14.53 -12.64
N SER A 76 -5.67 -15.82 -12.49
CA SER A 76 -7.06 -16.31 -12.59
C SER A 76 -7.96 -15.64 -11.54
N MET A 77 -7.53 -15.58 -10.30
CA MET A 77 -8.28 -14.93 -9.21
C MET A 77 -8.45 -13.42 -9.48
N PHE A 78 -7.40 -12.72 -9.89
CA PHE A 78 -7.46 -11.27 -10.16
C PHE A 78 -8.37 -10.94 -11.34
N ALA A 79 -8.27 -11.69 -12.44
CA ALA A 79 -9.18 -11.54 -13.57
C ALA A 79 -10.64 -11.80 -13.19
N GLY A 80 -10.89 -12.81 -12.32
CA GLY A 80 -12.22 -13.11 -11.79
C GLY A 80 -12.79 -11.96 -10.95
N LEU A 81 -11.99 -11.38 -10.05
CA LEU A 81 -12.41 -10.24 -9.23
C LEU A 81 -12.62 -8.98 -10.08
N ALA A 82 -11.79 -8.74 -11.08
CA ALA A 82 -11.99 -7.63 -12.02
C ALA A 82 -13.28 -7.80 -12.82
N LEU A 83 -13.55 -9.00 -13.33
CA LEU A 83 -14.81 -9.33 -14.02
C LEU A 83 -16.03 -9.11 -13.12
N GLN A 84 -16.02 -9.65 -11.91
CA GLN A 84 -17.12 -9.53 -10.94
C GLN A 84 -17.41 -8.07 -10.56
N SER A 85 -16.37 -7.25 -10.44
CA SER A 85 -16.47 -5.86 -10.03
C SER A 85 -16.68 -4.85 -11.18
N GLY A 86 -16.64 -5.29 -12.43
CA GLY A 86 -16.65 -4.38 -13.58
C GLY A 86 -15.37 -3.53 -13.68
N GLY A 87 -14.21 -4.13 -13.40
CA GLY A 87 -12.90 -3.48 -13.51
C GLY A 87 -12.45 -2.71 -12.25
N ARG A 88 -13.17 -2.80 -11.12
CA ARG A 88 -12.82 -2.10 -9.86
C ARG A 88 -11.83 -2.90 -9.00
N PHE A 89 -10.81 -3.47 -9.58
CA PHE A 89 -9.78 -4.23 -8.88
C PHE A 89 -8.39 -3.73 -9.26
N ASP A 90 -7.51 -3.57 -8.27
CA ASP A 90 -6.11 -3.18 -8.40
C ASP A 90 -5.24 -4.20 -7.67
N ILE A 91 -3.96 -4.32 -8.03
CA ILE A 91 -3.03 -5.24 -7.40
C ILE A 91 -1.94 -4.46 -6.68
N GLY A 92 -1.97 -4.46 -5.36
CA GLY A 92 -0.81 -4.06 -4.56
C GLY A 92 0.14 -5.24 -4.43
N LEU A 93 1.38 -5.09 -4.86
CA LEU A 93 2.40 -6.14 -4.91
C LEU A 93 3.65 -5.75 -4.13
N GLY A 94 4.14 -6.65 -3.31
CA GLY A 94 5.38 -6.49 -2.58
C GLY A 94 6.26 -7.74 -2.67
N ARG A 95 7.38 -7.74 -1.95
CA ARG A 95 8.29 -8.88 -1.88
C ARG A 95 7.79 -10.01 -0.97
N GLY A 96 6.78 -9.75 -0.14
CA GLY A 96 6.25 -10.72 0.82
C GLY A 96 7.05 -10.74 2.13
N ASP A 97 7.37 -9.59 2.69
CA ASP A 97 8.17 -9.50 3.91
C ASP A 97 7.50 -10.22 5.09
N SER A 98 6.36 -9.75 5.57
CA SER A 98 5.65 -10.34 6.71
C SER A 98 5.19 -11.77 6.46
N SER A 99 4.61 -12.04 5.27
CA SER A 99 4.08 -13.36 4.90
C SER A 99 5.15 -14.44 4.82
N MET A 100 6.39 -14.09 4.43
CA MET A 100 7.49 -15.05 4.32
C MET A 100 8.28 -15.16 5.62
N ARG A 101 8.59 -14.03 6.27
CA ARG A 101 9.41 -14.03 7.48
C ARG A 101 8.73 -14.70 8.67
N VAL A 102 7.40 -14.60 8.79
CA VAL A 102 6.64 -15.35 9.82
C VAL A 102 6.79 -16.86 9.69
N MET A 103 7.07 -17.35 8.46
CA MET A 103 7.38 -18.75 8.17
C MET A 103 8.87 -19.08 8.19
N GLY A 104 9.73 -18.14 8.60
CA GLY A 104 11.19 -18.31 8.58
C GLY A 104 11.80 -18.32 7.17
N LYS A 105 11.08 -17.81 6.16
CA LYS A 105 11.54 -17.77 4.76
C LYS A 105 11.95 -16.37 4.35
N LYS A 106 12.76 -16.27 3.28
CA LYS A 106 13.19 -14.98 2.72
C LYS A 106 12.10 -14.42 1.78
N PRO A 107 11.92 -13.09 1.75
CA PRO A 107 11.10 -12.41 0.74
C PRO A 107 11.62 -12.66 -0.69
N ALA A 108 10.75 -12.42 -1.70
CA ALA A 108 11.13 -12.48 -3.11
C ALA A 108 12.27 -11.50 -3.44
N ASN A 109 13.08 -11.85 -4.42
CA ASN A 109 13.95 -10.87 -5.06
C ASN A 109 13.18 -9.98 -6.05
N LEU A 110 13.80 -8.87 -6.47
CA LEU A 110 13.13 -7.89 -7.34
C LEU A 110 12.88 -8.44 -8.76
N ALA A 111 13.74 -9.32 -9.26
CA ALA A 111 13.52 -9.97 -10.57
C ALA A 111 12.24 -10.80 -10.56
N ARG A 112 11.96 -11.52 -9.46
CA ARG A 112 10.70 -12.26 -9.32
C ARG A 112 9.49 -11.35 -9.21
N VAL A 113 9.61 -10.18 -8.57
CA VAL A 113 8.54 -9.16 -8.52
C VAL A 113 8.25 -8.63 -9.93
N ALA A 114 9.29 -8.27 -10.69
CA ALA A 114 9.16 -7.79 -12.06
C ALA A 114 8.52 -8.84 -12.99
N GLU A 115 9.03 -10.07 -12.97
CA GLU A 115 8.49 -11.19 -13.73
C GLU A 115 7.00 -11.44 -13.42
N PHE A 116 6.66 -11.51 -12.14
CA PHE A 116 5.29 -11.70 -11.70
C PHE A 116 4.38 -10.57 -12.21
N THR A 117 4.83 -9.31 -12.10
CA THR A 117 4.09 -8.15 -12.60
C THR A 117 3.78 -8.28 -14.10
N GLN A 118 4.78 -8.61 -14.92
CA GLN A 118 4.60 -8.77 -16.36
C GLN A 118 3.65 -9.92 -16.70
N LYS A 119 3.84 -11.10 -16.10
CA LYS A 119 2.99 -12.28 -16.33
C LYS A 119 1.54 -12.03 -15.91
N ILE A 120 1.32 -11.38 -14.75
CA ILE A 120 -0.03 -11.06 -14.28
C ILE A 120 -0.72 -10.06 -15.21
N LYS A 121 -0.05 -8.98 -15.62
CA LYS A 121 -0.63 -7.99 -16.54
C LYS A 121 -1.06 -8.64 -17.86
N ALA A 122 -0.19 -9.40 -18.49
CA ALA A 122 -0.50 -10.12 -19.73
C ALA A 122 -1.66 -11.12 -19.54
N MET A 123 -1.59 -11.94 -18.50
CA MET A 123 -2.59 -12.97 -18.24
C MET A 123 -3.99 -12.40 -17.95
N THR A 124 -4.08 -11.33 -17.17
CA THR A 124 -5.38 -10.71 -16.84
C THR A 124 -6.00 -9.99 -18.04
N LEU A 125 -5.19 -9.52 -18.98
CA LEU A 125 -5.65 -9.03 -20.28
C LEU A 125 -6.15 -10.15 -21.23
N GLY A 126 -5.92 -11.43 -20.88
CA GLY A 126 -6.27 -12.56 -21.71
C GLY A 126 -5.24 -12.85 -22.80
N GLU A 127 -4.01 -12.38 -22.64
CA GLU A 127 -2.90 -12.69 -23.54
C GLU A 127 -2.33 -14.09 -23.25
N GLU A 128 -1.64 -14.66 -24.26
CA GLU A 128 -0.89 -15.90 -24.11
C GLU A 128 0.39 -15.65 -23.32
N VAL A 129 0.65 -16.47 -22.30
CA VAL A 129 1.82 -16.36 -21.42
C VAL A 129 2.55 -17.71 -21.34
N ASN A 130 3.84 -17.70 -21.53
CA ASN A 130 4.67 -18.90 -21.35
C ASN A 130 4.69 -19.34 -19.88
N TYR A 131 4.38 -20.61 -19.64
CA TYR A 131 4.46 -21.24 -18.33
C TYR A 131 5.59 -22.26 -18.30
N ASP A 132 6.48 -22.16 -17.32
CA ASP A 132 7.66 -22.99 -17.23
C ASP A 132 7.29 -24.48 -17.19
N GLY A 133 7.87 -25.26 -18.09
CA GLY A 133 7.60 -26.70 -18.24
C GLY A 133 6.35 -27.04 -19.09
N CYS A 134 5.60 -26.05 -19.57
CA CYS A 134 4.53 -26.28 -20.54
C CYS A 134 5.05 -26.11 -21.98
N PRO A 135 4.70 -27.03 -22.90
CA PRO A 135 5.12 -26.93 -24.31
C PRO A 135 4.39 -25.80 -25.05
N GLU A 136 3.20 -25.44 -24.61
CA GLU A 136 2.35 -24.41 -25.22
C GLU A 136 2.08 -23.27 -24.21
N PRO A 137 1.90 -22.01 -24.65
CA PRO A 137 1.48 -20.93 -23.80
C PRO A 137 0.12 -21.19 -23.14
N VAL A 138 -0.09 -20.62 -21.96
CA VAL A 138 -1.37 -20.67 -21.25
C VAL A 138 -2.12 -19.33 -21.40
N GLN A 139 -3.44 -19.37 -21.39
CA GLN A 139 -4.30 -18.20 -21.58
C GLN A 139 -5.57 -18.30 -20.76
N LEU A 140 -6.01 -17.20 -20.16
CA LEU A 140 -7.34 -17.09 -19.57
C LEU A 140 -8.37 -16.70 -20.65
N ARG A 141 -8.87 -17.66 -21.40
CA ARG A 141 -9.82 -17.42 -22.52
C ARG A 141 -11.14 -16.78 -22.09
N TRP A 142 -11.46 -16.84 -20.81
CA TRP A 142 -12.65 -16.25 -20.21
C TRP A 142 -12.40 -14.86 -19.62
N SER A 143 -11.16 -14.36 -19.64
CA SER A 143 -10.85 -12.99 -19.18
C SER A 143 -11.62 -11.97 -19.98
N ALA A 144 -12.18 -10.97 -19.30
CA ALA A 144 -12.85 -9.83 -19.94
C ALA A 144 -11.87 -8.77 -20.46
N GLY A 145 -10.57 -8.98 -20.29
CA GLY A 145 -9.53 -8.06 -20.77
C GLY A 145 -9.45 -6.74 -19.99
N TYR A 146 -9.90 -6.73 -18.73
CA TYR A 146 -9.72 -5.55 -17.90
C TYR A 146 -8.24 -5.30 -17.64
N GLU A 147 -7.80 -4.07 -17.91
CA GLU A 147 -6.50 -3.59 -17.49
C GLU A 147 -6.54 -3.39 -15.96
N ILE A 148 -5.77 -4.22 -15.25
CA ILE A 148 -5.71 -4.20 -13.79
C ILE A 148 -4.45 -3.44 -13.37
N PRO A 149 -4.55 -2.26 -12.73
CA PRO A 149 -3.39 -1.51 -12.29
C PRO A 149 -2.58 -2.28 -11.24
N VAL A 150 -1.26 -2.29 -11.39
CA VAL A 150 -0.32 -2.90 -10.44
C VAL A 150 0.47 -1.80 -9.73
N TRP A 151 0.43 -1.84 -8.41
CA TRP A 151 1.16 -0.94 -7.52
C TRP A 151 2.24 -1.73 -6.79
N ILE A 152 3.50 -1.29 -6.85
CA ILE A 152 4.58 -2.00 -6.16
C ILE A 152 4.99 -1.28 -4.88
N ALA A 153 5.00 -1.99 -3.75
CA ALA A 153 5.53 -1.47 -2.49
C ALA A 153 7.07 -1.45 -2.53
N ALA A 154 7.66 -0.27 -2.34
CA ALA A 154 9.07 -0.05 -2.51
C ALA A 154 9.64 1.03 -1.57
N TYR A 155 10.90 0.85 -1.14
CA TYR A 155 11.62 1.79 -0.28
C TYR A 155 13.06 2.05 -0.75
N GLY A 156 13.80 1.02 -1.11
CA GLY A 156 15.20 1.17 -1.54
C GLY A 156 15.32 1.49 -3.03
N PRO A 157 16.46 2.09 -3.47
CA PRO A 157 16.66 2.56 -4.84
C PRO A 157 16.31 1.53 -5.92
N LYS A 158 16.76 0.28 -5.77
CA LYS A 158 16.46 -0.80 -6.74
C LYS A 158 15.00 -1.21 -6.77
N ALA A 159 14.30 -1.19 -5.61
CA ALA A 159 12.89 -1.50 -5.55
C ALA A 159 12.04 -0.38 -6.16
N LEU A 160 12.42 0.88 -5.92
CA LEU A 160 11.79 2.06 -6.55
C LEU A 160 12.00 2.05 -8.07
N ALA A 161 13.20 1.67 -8.53
CA ALA A 161 13.44 1.49 -9.96
C ALA A 161 12.52 0.41 -10.55
N THR A 162 12.39 -0.75 -9.89
CA THR A 162 11.45 -1.82 -10.31
C THR A 162 10.00 -1.32 -10.37
N ALA A 163 9.57 -0.53 -9.39
CA ALA A 163 8.23 0.07 -9.41
C ALA A 163 8.06 1.03 -10.60
N GLY A 164 9.00 1.92 -10.84
CA GLY A 164 8.96 2.85 -11.99
C GLY A 164 8.92 2.13 -13.32
N GLU A 165 9.71 1.07 -13.47
CA GLU A 165 9.85 0.33 -14.73
C GLU A 165 8.64 -0.55 -15.05
N TYR A 166 8.07 -1.25 -14.07
CA TYR A 166 7.06 -2.31 -14.32
C TYR A 166 5.65 -2.00 -13.81
N ALA A 167 5.49 -1.09 -12.83
CA ALA A 167 4.19 -0.85 -12.20
C ALA A 167 3.48 0.41 -12.71
N ASP A 168 2.21 0.54 -12.38
CA ASP A 168 1.36 1.71 -12.66
C ASP A 168 1.36 2.70 -11.49
N GLY A 169 1.90 2.26 -10.35
CA GLY A 169 2.05 3.11 -9.17
C GLY A 169 2.99 2.50 -8.13
N VAL A 170 3.31 3.29 -7.12
CA VAL A 170 4.14 2.89 -5.97
C VAL A 170 3.36 3.00 -4.67
N ILE A 171 3.57 2.06 -3.76
CA ILE A 171 3.02 2.08 -2.40
C ILE A 171 4.15 2.39 -1.42
N LEU A 172 3.97 3.47 -0.67
CA LEU A 172 4.92 3.98 0.31
C LEU A 172 4.25 4.02 1.69
N GLN A 173 4.82 3.33 2.68
CA GLN A 173 4.28 3.33 4.05
C GLN A 173 4.92 4.44 4.88
N ILE A 174 4.65 5.67 4.52
CA ILE A 174 5.21 6.87 5.18
C ILE A 174 4.38 8.10 4.82
N ALA A 175 4.29 9.07 5.73
CA ALA A 175 3.63 10.36 5.52
C ALA A 175 4.62 11.53 5.71
N GLU A 176 5.84 11.42 5.17
CA GLU A 176 6.86 12.47 5.23
C GLU A 176 7.10 13.07 3.84
N PRO A 177 6.79 14.38 3.62
CA PRO A 177 6.78 14.98 2.29
C PRO A 177 8.13 14.94 1.55
N THR A 178 9.26 15.09 2.26
CA THR A 178 10.58 15.06 1.63
C THR A 178 10.92 13.67 1.10
N LEU A 179 10.57 12.63 1.87
CA LEU A 179 10.76 11.24 1.45
C LEU A 179 9.81 10.86 0.32
N ILE A 180 8.54 11.27 0.36
CA ILE A 180 7.59 11.06 -0.75
C ILE A 180 8.15 11.65 -2.05
N ARG A 181 8.68 12.88 -2.01
CA ARG A 181 9.29 13.53 -3.17
C ARG A 181 10.52 12.77 -3.70
N TRP A 182 11.36 12.28 -2.79
CA TRP A 182 12.52 11.50 -3.17
C TRP A 182 12.12 10.15 -3.80
N PHE A 183 11.20 9.41 -3.19
CA PHE A 183 10.70 8.13 -3.71
C PHE A 183 10.06 8.29 -5.10
N THR A 184 9.19 9.29 -5.25
CA THR A 184 8.55 9.62 -6.53
C THR A 184 9.58 9.90 -7.61
N LYS A 185 10.59 10.72 -7.29
CA LYS A 185 11.68 11.04 -8.23
C LYS A 185 12.44 9.78 -8.68
N GLN A 186 12.76 8.85 -7.78
CA GLN A 186 13.45 7.61 -8.15
C GLN A 186 12.60 6.74 -9.11
N CYS A 187 11.31 6.59 -8.84
CA CYS A 187 10.40 5.88 -9.74
C CYS A 187 10.33 6.53 -11.12
N HIS A 188 10.19 7.86 -11.17
CA HIS A 188 10.12 8.60 -12.43
C HIS A 188 11.39 8.50 -13.26
N ILE A 189 12.58 8.54 -12.64
CA ILE A 189 13.86 8.36 -13.34
C ILE A 189 13.89 6.99 -14.01
N ALA A 190 13.56 5.93 -13.29
CA ALA A 190 13.60 4.57 -13.81
C ALA A 190 12.52 4.33 -14.89
N GLY A 191 11.28 4.79 -14.67
CA GLY A 191 10.21 4.64 -15.64
C GLY A 191 10.52 5.34 -16.97
N LYS A 192 11.02 6.59 -16.91
CA LYS A 192 11.46 7.32 -18.11
C LYS A 192 12.63 6.62 -18.81
N ALA A 193 13.59 6.09 -18.09
CA ALA A 193 14.70 5.32 -18.65
C ALA A 193 14.23 4.04 -19.37
N ALA A 194 13.12 3.43 -18.89
CA ALA A 194 12.45 2.30 -19.52
C ALA A 194 11.50 2.71 -20.69
N GLY A 195 11.42 3.99 -21.01
CA GLY A 195 10.56 4.50 -22.10
C GLY A 195 9.08 4.63 -21.73
N LYS A 196 8.72 4.56 -20.44
CA LYS A 196 7.32 4.73 -20.01
C LYS A 196 6.91 6.20 -19.94
N ASP A 197 5.67 6.47 -20.30
CA ASP A 197 5.01 7.70 -19.91
C ASP A 197 4.67 7.64 -18.41
N MET A 198 5.19 8.60 -17.66
CA MET A 198 5.03 8.68 -16.21
C MET A 198 3.99 9.73 -15.79
N SER A 199 3.23 10.30 -16.73
CA SER A 199 2.20 11.30 -16.42
C SER A 199 1.08 10.74 -15.55
N GLU A 200 0.70 9.48 -15.77
CA GLU A 200 -0.33 8.75 -15.03
C GLU A 200 0.23 7.84 -13.90
N PHE A 201 1.55 7.93 -13.63
CA PHE A 201 2.15 7.12 -12.57
C PHE A 201 1.65 7.58 -11.20
N ARG A 202 1.07 6.66 -10.44
CA ARG A 202 0.42 6.96 -9.17
C ARG A 202 1.32 6.72 -7.96
N VAL A 203 1.18 7.56 -6.95
CA VAL A 203 1.96 7.50 -5.70
C VAL A 203 1.02 7.42 -4.52
N MET A 204 1.01 6.28 -3.85
CA MET A 204 0.22 6.05 -2.63
C MET A 204 1.09 6.26 -1.39
N SER A 205 0.64 7.11 -0.48
CA SER A 205 1.10 7.10 0.91
C SER A 205 0.11 6.28 1.73
N ALA A 206 0.54 5.15 2.26
CA ALA A 206 -0.26 4.28 3.12
C ALA A 206 0.21 4.46 4.57
N ALA A 207 -0.59 5.11 5.41
CA ALA A 207 -0.19 5.49 6.76
C ALA A 207 -1.41 5.58 7.70
N PRO A 208 -1.22 5.50 9.04
CA PRO A 208 -2.30 5.76 9.97
C PRO A 208 -2.72 7.23 9.95
N ALA A 209 -4.02 7.45 10.16
CA ALA A 209 -4.59 8.74 10.49
C ALA A 209 -5.27 8.64 11.87
N TYR A 210 -5.12 9.67 12.71
CA TYR A 210 -5.74 9.66 14.04
C TYR A 210 -6.09 11.08 14.50
N PHE A 211 -7.34 11.27 14.92
CA PHE A 211 -7.82 12.52 15.49
C PHE A 211 -7.74 12.49 17.01
N GLY A 212 -7.12 13.50 17.62
CA GLY A 212 -6.99 13.62 19.06
C GLY A 212 -5.86 14.57 19.46
N THR A 213 -5.56 14.60 20.75
CA THR A 213 -4.35 15.24 21.26
C THR A 213 -3.12 14.53 20.69
N MET A 214 -2.00 15.23 20.57
CA MET A 214 -0.78 14.63 20.03
C MET A 214 -0.30 13.41 20.82
N ASP A 215 -0.49 13.40 22.13
CA ASP A 215 -0.11 12.26 22.99
C ASP A 215 -0.98 11.03 22.69
N GLU A 216 -2.30 11.21 22.51
CA GLU A 216 -3.21 10.14 22.08
C GLU A 216 -2.84 9.60 20.70
N CYS A 217 -2.55 10.49 19.77
CA CYS A 217 -2.13 10.13 18.41
C CYS A 217 -0.85 9.30 18.42
N ILE A 218 0.17 9.72 19.19
CA ILE A 218 1.44 9.00 19.30
C ILE A 218 1.22 7.60 19.87
N GLU A 219 0.48 7.49 20.98
CA GLU A 219 0.22 6.19 21.61
C GLU A 219 -0.54 5.24 20.68
N ALA A 220 -1.54 5.74 19.96
CA ALA A 220 -2.36 4.93 19.03
C ALA A 220 -1.59 4.48 17.78
N THR A 221 -0.52 5.17 17.36
CA THR A 221 0.11 4.94 16.05
C THR A 221 1.61 4.60 16.11
N LYS A 222 2.24 4.54 17.30
CA LYS A 222 3.68 4.21 17.47
C LYS A 222 4.09 2.83 16.93
N TRP A 223 3.15 1.91 16.75
CA TRP A 223 3.38 0.59 16.17
C TRP A 223 3.79 0.69 14.68
N PHE A 224 3.33 1.71 13.97
CA PHE A 224 3.48 1.82 12.53
C PHE A 224 4.94 2.09 12.08
N PRO A 225 5.67 3.09 12.61
CA PRO A 225 7.09 3.25 12.29
C PRO A 225 7.95 2.04 12.64
N ALA A 226 7.60 1.29 13.69
CA ALA A 226 8.31 0.07 14.04
C ALA A 226 8.11 -1.04 13.00
N MET A 227 6.89 -1.17 12.48
CA MET A 227 6.57 -2.09 11.39
C MET A 227 7.35 -1.72 10.12
N VAL A 228 7.37 -0.46 9.71
CA VAL A 228 8.12 0.03 8.54
C VAL A 228 9.63 -0.11 8.74
N GLY A 229 10.11 0.00 9.97
CA GLY A 229 11.52 -0.16 10.33
C GLY A 229 12.17 -1.46 9.86
N ASN A 230 11.39 -2.51 9.60
CA ASN A 230 11.89 -3.75 9.01
C ASN A 230 12.41 -3.56 7.59
N HIS A 231 11.67 -2.82 6.77
CA HIS A 231 12.06 -2.52 5.38
C HIS A 231 13.28 -1.59 5.35
N VAL A 232 13.33 -0.64 6.27
CA VAL A 232 14.47 0.28 6.41
C VAL A 232 15.71 -0.45 6.92
N ALA A 233 15.56 -1.45 7.80
CA ALA A 233 16.68 -2.28 8.23
C ALA A 233 17.32 -3.04 7.07
N ASP A 234 16.51 -3.62 6.18
CA ASP A 234 17.01 -4.27 4.96
C ASP A 234 17.78 -3.29 4.03
N ILE A 235 17.34 -2.01 4.01
CA ILE A 235 18.03 -0.95 3.25
C ILE A 235 19.38 -0.62 3.89
N VAL A 236 19.40 -0.41 5.21
CA VAL A 236 20.63 -0.10 5.95
C VAL A 236 21.65 -1.24 5.86
N GLU A 237 21.19 -2.49 5.95
CA GLU A 237 22.05 -3.66 5.76
C GLU A 237 22.71 -3.66 4.38
N LYS A 238 21.99 -3.24 3.36
CA LYS A 238 22.46 -3.30 1.96
C LYS A 238 23.27 -2.10 1.52
N TYR A 239 22.91 -0.89 1.95
CA TYR A 239 23.49 0.37 1.47
C TYR A 239 24.29 1.12 2.54
N GLY A 240 24.18 0.71 3.81
CA GLY A 240 24.72 1.44 4.94
C GLY A 240 23.77 2.48 5.50
N SER A 241 24.05 2.98 6.70
CA SER A 241 23.25 4.02 7.37
C SER A 241 23.62 5.43 6.95
N ASP A 242 24.82 5.63 6.42
CA ASP A 242 25.38 6.91 5.97
C ASP A 242 25.81 6.75 4.52
N THR A 243 24.87 6.84 3.59
CA THR A 243 25.06 6.68 2.15
C THR A 243 24.41 7.81 1.39
N ASP A 244 25.01 8.23 0.29
CA ASP A 244 24.41 9.21 -0.63
C ASP A 244 23.28 8.61 -1.49
N GLU A 245 23.14 7.28 -1.49
CA GLU A 245 22.10 6.58 -2.27
C GLU A 245 20.72 6.65 -1.65
N VAL A 246 20.63 6.87 -0.31
CA VAL A 246 19.36 6.88 0.44
C VAL A 246 19.36 8.04 1.43
N PRO A 247 18.26 8.83 1.53
CA PRO A 247 18.19 9.94 2.47
C PRO A 247 18.45 9.50 3.92
N ASN A 248 19.29 10.23 4.62
CA ASN A 248 19.65 9.93 6.01
C ASN A 248 18.43 10.01 6.96
N SER A 249 17.44 10.84 6.62
CA SER A 249 16.15 10.91 7.34
C SER A 249 15.37 9.59 7.31
N LEU A 250 15.55 8.76 6.28
CA LEU A 250 14.94 7.44 6.20
C LEU A 250 15.69 6.40 7.05
N THR A 251 17.01 6.47 7.14
CA THR A 251 17.84 5.43 7.76
C THR A 251 18.17 5.69 9.22
N SER A 252 18.21 6.96 9.65
CA SER A 252 18.69 7.35 10.97
C SER A 252 17.80 6.89 12.12
N TYR A 253 16.49 6.79 11.92
CA TYR A 253 15.56 6.48 13.00
C TYR A 253 15.69 5.03 13.52
N ILE A 254 16.19 4.10 12.71
CA ILE A 254 16.36 2.70 13.12
C ILE A 254 17.70 2.41 13.82
N LYS A 255 18.57 3.39 14.02
CA LYS A 255 19.90 3.19 14.65
C LYS A 255 19.83 2.51 16.03
N LYS A 256 18.76 2.69 16.77
CA LYS A 256 18.54 2.07 18.10
C LYS A 256 17.67 0.81 18.06
N ARG A 257 17.24 0.37 16.86
CA ARG A 257 16.39 -0.81 16.70
C ARG A 257 17.14 -2.08 17.12
N ARG A 258 16.51 -2.92 17.96
CA ARG A 258 17.10 -4.18 18.45
C ARG A 258 16.51 -5.42 17.78
N GLY A 259 15.27 -5.35 17.27
CA GLY A 259 14.58 -6.50 16.68
C GLY A 259 13.17 -6.16 16.23
N TYR A 260 12.41 -7.19 15.89
CA TYR A 260 10.98 -7.10 15.59
C TYR A 260 10.34 -8.48 15.65
N ASP A 261 9.17 -8.60 16.29
CA ASP A 261 8.40 -9.84 16.29
C ASP A 261 7.42 -9.87 15.12
N TYR A 262 7.71 -10.69 14.12
CA TYR A 262 6.83 -10.86 12.95
C TYR A 262 5.51 -11.55 13.26
N LYS A 263 5.36 -12.26 14.40
CA LYS A 263 4.08 -12.84 14.82
C LYS A 263 3.10 -11.78 15.30
N LYS A 264 3.64 -10.65 15.80
CA LYS A 264 2.91 -9.45 16.21
C LYS A 264 3.04 -8.32 15.20
N HIS A 265 3.04 -8.65 13.91
CA HIS A 265 3.24 -7.68 12.84
C HIS A 265 2.13 -6.63 12.80
N GLY A 266 2.50 -5.36 13.01
CA GLY A 266 1.57 -4.24 13.03
C GLY A 266 0.71 -4.15 14.29
N GLU A 267 1.10 -4.78 15.40
CA GLU A 267 0.42 -4.69 16.69
C GLU A 267 1.10 -3.69 17.62
N SER A 268 0.29 -3.01 18.45
CA SER A 268 0.76 -1.99 19.38
C SER A 268 1.52 -2.56 20.59
N ASP A 269 1.36 -3.85 20.88
CA ASP A 269 2.03 -4.58 21.96
C ASP A 269 3.31 -5.32 21.51
N ASN A 270 3.86 -4.98 20.34
CA ASN A 270 5.15 -5.51 19.90
C ASN A 270 6.27 -5.06 20.86
N GLU A 271 7.15 -5.97 21.27
CA GLU A 271 8.15 -5.75 22.33
C GLU A 271 9.28 -4.77 21.96
N TYR A 272 9.44 -4.41 20.68
CA TYR A 272 10.59 -3.68 20.17
C TYR A 272 10.24 -2.25 19.73
N LEU A 273 9.42 -1.53 20.52
CA LEU A 273 8.99 -0.16 20.19
C LEU A 273 9.87 0.95 20.79
N ASP A 274 10.83 0.63 21.67
CA ASP A 274 11.62 1.59 22.46
C ASP A 274 12.41 2.61 21.65
N PHE A 275 12.71 2.32 20.39
CA PHE A 275 13.47 3.22 19.50
C PHE A 275 12.59 4.28 18.81
N ILE A 276 11.27 4.18 18.93
CA ILE A 276 10.31 5.06 18.29
C ILE A 276 10.11 6.31 19.16
N THR A 277 10.51 7.47 18.65
CA THR A 277 10.28 8.76 19.28
C THR A 277 9.01 9.44 18.79
N PRO A 278 8.45 10.40 19.57
CA PRO A 278 7.30 11.18 19.13
C PRO A 278 7.49 11.84 17.74
N GLU A 279 8.68 12.34 17.42
CA GLU A 279 9.01 12.97 16.16
C GLU A 279 8.92 11.98 15.00
N ILE A 280 9.39 10.75 15.23
CA ILE A 280 9.28 9.65 14.24
C ILE A 280 7.81 9.33 13.96
N VAL A 281 7.00 9.19 15.01
CA VAL A 281 5.56 8.91 14.84
C VAL A 281 4.87 9.99 14.02
N LYS A 282 5.13 11.27 14.33
CA LYS A 282 4.59 12.43 13.58
C LYS A 282 4.99 12.44 12.10
N SER A 283 6.18 11.95 11.78
CA SER A 283 6.63 11.86 10.38
C SER A 283 5.94 10.75 9.60
N PHE A 284 5.47 9.71 10.28
CA PHE A 284 4.91 8.52 9.63
C PHE A 284 3.39 8.52 9.48
N GLY A 285 2.67 9.41 10.18
CA GLY A 285 1.22 9.46 10.18
C GLY A 285 0.64 10.83 9.84
N VAL A 286 -0.67 10.88 9.70
CA VAL A 286 -1.47 12.11 9.60
C VAL A 286 -2.26 12.24 10.89
N LEU A 287 -1.80 13.11 11.80
CA LEU A 287 -2.13 13.09 13.22
C LEU A 287 -2.48 14.49 13.73
N GLY A 288 -3.45 14.58 14.62
CA GLY A 288 -3.82 15.82 15.29
C GLY A 288 -5.28 16.22 15.10
N ASN A 289 -5.55 17.51 14.99
CA ASN A 289 -6.86 18.05 14.71
C ASN A 289 -7.11 18.14 13.18
N LEU A 290 -8.27 18.66 12.79
CA LEU A 290 -8.66 18.75 11.38
C LEU A 290 -7.69 19.59 10.54
N ASP A 291 -7.26 20.74 11.05
CA ASP A 291 -6.34 21.62 10.35
C ASP A 291 -4.95 20.98 10.17
N ASP A 292 -4.49 20.21 11.16
CA ASP A 292 -3.25 19.43 11.09
C ASP A 292 -3.32 18.41 9.96
N HIS A 293 -4.46 17.70 9.84
CA HIS A 293 -4.69 16.73 8.77
C HIS A 293 -4.68 17.39 7.38
N ILE A 294 -5.43 18.48 7.20
CA ILE A 294 -5.50 19.21 5.92
C ILE A 294 -4.12 19.74 5.53
N SER A 295 -3.40 20.36 6.47
CA SER A 295 -2.05 20.89 6.24
C SER A 295 -1.10 19.78 5.80
N LYS A 296 -1.05 18.68 6.53
CA LYS A 296 -0.17 17.54 6.23
C LYS A 296 -0.47 16.91 4.88
N LEU A 297 -1.74 16.70 4.58
CA LEU A 297 -2.18 16.13 3.30
C LEU A 297 -1.86 17.06 2.12
N THR A 298 -1.99 18.37 2.30
CA THR A 298 -1.61 19.38 1.30
C THR A 298 -0.09 19.33 0.99
N GLU A 299 0.74 19.20 2.04
CA GLU A 299 2.19 19.04 1.85
C GLU A 299 2.55 17.74 1.13
N LEU A 300 1.87 16.64 1.46
CA LEU A 300 2.08 15.34 0.82
C LEU A 300 1.67 15.36 -0.65
N GLU A 301 0.53 15.98 -0.98
CA GLU A 301 0.09 16.16 -2.36
C GLU A 301 1.07 17.02 -3.17
N ALA A 302 1.54 18.13 -2.60
CA ALA A 302 2.56 18.97 -3.20
C ALA A 302 3.92 18.25 -3.37
N ALA A 303 4.14 17.18 -2.61
CA ALA A 303 5.30 16.29 -2.76
C ALA A 303 5.13 15.23 -3.87
N GLY A 304 3.96 15.14 -4.50
CA GLY A 304 3.66 14.22 -5.59
C GLY A 304 2.80 13.01 -5.19
N MET A 305 2.24 12.99 -3.98
CA MET A 305 1.28 11.95 -3.58
C MET A 305 -0.03 12.13 -4.36
N THR A 306 -0.54 11.03 -4.92
CA THR A 306 -1.82 10.99 -5.65
C THR A 306 -2.94 10.31 -4.87
N GLN A 307 -2.58 9.43 -3.91
CA GLN A 307 -3.52 8.71 -3.05
C GLN A 307 -3.02 8.66 -1.60
N PHE A 308 -3.87 9.02 -0.66
CA PHE A 308 -3.66 8.75 0.76
C PHE A 308 -4.50 7.56 1.20
N ASN A 309 -3.85 6.51 1.69
CA ASN A 309 -4.49 5.27 2.12
C ASN A 309 -4.38 5.10 3.64
N ILE A 310 -5.50 5.11 4.34
CA ILE A 310 -5.56 5.11 5.80
C ILE A 310 -5.58 3.69 6.34
N TYR A 311 -4.65 3.35 7.22
CA TYR A 311 -4.75 2.13 8.03
C TYR A 311 -5.82 2.30 9.11
N LEU A 312 -6.96 1.64 8.93
CA LEU A 312 -8.08 1.62 9.88
C LEU A 312 -7.91 0.46 10.87
N ASP A 313 -7.20 0.71 11.96
CA ASP A 313 -6.86 -0.32 12.93
C ASP A 313 -6.56 0.28 14.32
N ASN A 314 -7.40 1.22 14.74
CA ASN A 314 -7.15 2.00 15.95
C ASN A 314 -8.40 2.20 16.85
N GLY A 315 -9.50 1.53 16.52
CA GLY A 315 -10.76 1.61 17.28
C GLY A 315 -11.59 2.86 17.07
N LYS A 316 -11.19 3.75 16.12
CA LYS A 316 -11.92 4.98 15.73
C LYS A 316 -12.29 4.98 14.24
N GLU A 317 -12.53 3.81 13.67
CA GLU A 317 -12.70 3.65 12.22
C GLU A 317 -13.86 4.51 11.68
N GLU A 318 -15.04 4.51 12.35
CA GLU A 318 -16.19 5.31 11.93
C GLU A 318 -15.92 6.80 12.07
N GLU A 319 -15.28 7.23 13.16
CA GLU A 319 -14.94 8.64 13.39
C GLU A 319 -13.99 9.15 12.30
N ILE A 320 -12.99 8.36 11.94
CA ILE A 320 -12.02 8.71 10.89
C ILE A 320 -12.74 8.79 9.54
N ILE A 321 -13.54 7.78 9.18
CA ILE A 321 -14.28 7.79 7.91
C ILE A 321 -15.20 9.01 7.84
N ALA A 322 -15.95 9.33 8.92
CA ALA A 322 -16.87 10.45 8.96
C ALA A 322 -16.13 11.79 8.82
N ASN A 323 -15.06 12.03 9.58
CA ASN A 323 -14.27 13.26 9.51
C ASN A 323 -13.64 13.47 8.12
N TYR A 324 -13.12 12.41 7.52
CA TYR A 324 -12.57 12.48 6.16
C TYR A 324 -13.65 12.77 5.14
N ALA A 325 -14.81 12.10 5.23
CA ALA A 325 -15.94 12.29 4.32
C ALA A 325 -16.51 13.71 4.37
N GLU A 326 -16.67 14.25 5.58
CA GLU A 326 -17.35 15.53 5.79
C GLU A 326 -16.42 16.73 5.59
N HIS A 327 -15.16 16.62 5.99
CA HIS A 327 -14.28 17.79 6.11
C HIS A 327 -13.00 17.74 5.26
N ILE A 328 -12.47 16.55 4.95
CA ILE A 328 -11.16 16.43 4.28
C ILE A 328 -11.32 16.15 2.79
N ILE A 329 -12.03 15.09 2.41
CA ILE A 329 -12.18 14.70 1.00
C ILE A 329 -12.71 15.86 0.14
N PRO A 330 -13.70 16.67 0.60
CA PRO A 330 -14.17 17.82 -0.16
C PRO A 330 -13.09 18.85 -0.49
N GLU A 331 -12.13 19.11 0.43
CA GLU A 331 -11.04 20.09 0.20
C GLU A 331 -10.06 19.65 -0.90
N PHE A 332 -9.95 18.35 -1.15
CA PHE A 332 -9.07 17.77 -2.16
C PHE A 332 -9.80 17.35 -3.44
N SER A 333 -11.10 17.65 -3.56
CA SER A 333 -11.87 17.41 -4.78
C SER A 333 -11.56 18.46 -5.86
N ASP A 334 -11.66 18.08 -7.15
CA ASP A 334 -11.42 19.00 -8.27
C ASP A 334 -12.41 20.17 -8.27
N ILE A 335 -13.60 19.99 -7.72
CA ILE A 335 -14.63 21.03 -7.61
C ILE A 335 -14.16 22.17 -6.69
N ALA A 336 -13.55 21.85 -5.54
CA ALA A 336 -13.07 22.85 -4.59
C ALA A 336 -11.89 23.67 -5.14
N ARG A 337 -11.08 23.11 -6.04
CA ARG A 337 -9.90 23.76 -6.63
C ARG A 337 -10.21 24.75 -7.72
N HIS A 338 -11.32 24.58 -8.42
CA HIS A 338 -11.77 25.53 -9.45
C HIS A 338 -12.59 26.70 -8.86
N SER A 339 -12.85 26.67 -7.55
CA SER A 339 -13.64 27.68 -6.82
C SER A 339 -12.78 28.63 -5.98
N LYS A 340 -11.47 28.42 -5.90
CA LYS A 340 -10.48 29.29 -5.24
C LYS A 340 -9.56 29.92 -6.27
#